data_6497a3c49ad7f1b7297379ae5c42ac96
#
_entry.id   6497a3c49ad7f1b7297379ae5c42ac96
#
_cell.length_a   1.000
_cell.length_b   1.000
_cell.length_c   1.000
_cell.angle_alpha   90.00
_cell.angle_beta   90.00
_cell.angle_gamma   90.00
#
_symmetry.space_group_name_H-M   'P 1'
#
loop_
_entity.id
_entity.type
_entity.pdbx_description
1 polymer ?
#
loop_
_entity_poly.entity_id
_entity_poly.type
_entity_poly.pdbx_seq_one_letter_code
_entity_poly.pdbx_strand_id
1 'polypeptide(L)'
;SKVVEIAKGWLGCKESDGSHKKIIDTYNACKPLPRSYAVKYTDAWCATFASAVGIKAGLTDIIPRECSCNQFIQLAKHMGIWVENDAYTPSAGDMILYDWDDNGVGDNTGSADHIGIVVSVSGGVIKVIEGNKSNAVGYRDLAVNGKYIRGFVTPKYSSKATKEGAPKPSGNGGGSYNIGDIVNFTGCLHYTSSTASGVAYGCKA
;
A
#
# COMPACT_ATOMS: atom_id res chain seq x y z
N SER A 1 4.26 -8.07 4.78
CA SER A 1 3.21 -7.09 4.46
C SER A 1 2.07 -7.79 3.72
N LYS A 2 0.83 -7.60 4.16
CA LYS A 2 -0.37 -8.18 3.50
C LYS A 2 -0.40 -7.86 1.99
N VAL A 3 -0.01 -6.66 1.62
CA VAL A 3 0.06 -6.23 0.20
C VAL A 3 1.04 -7.10 -0.58
N VAL A 4 2.23 -7.32 -0.05
CA VAL A 4 3.25 -8.17 -0.69
C VAL A 4 2.77 -9.62 -0.81
N GLU A 5 2.11 -10.17 0.20
CA GLU A 5 1.60 -11.55 0.15
C GLU A 5 0.50 -11.73 -0.90
N ILE A 6 -0.40 -10.74 -1.02
CA ILE A 6 -1.44 -10.75 -2.07
C ILE A 6 -0.79 -10.67 -3.46
N ALA A 7 0.19 -9.78 -3.64
CA ALA A 7 0.91 -9.66 -4.91
C ALA A 7 1.62 -10.96 -5.29
N LYS A 8 2.33 -11.59 -4.34
CA LYS A 8 2.97 -12.91 -4.52
C LYS A 8 1.97 -14.02 -4.87
N GLY A 9 0.75 -13.97 -4.34
CA GLY A 9 -0.32 -14.92 -4.67
C GLY A 9 -0.75 -14.90 -6.14
N TRP A 10 -0.35 -13.88 -6.89
CA TRP A 10 -0.57 -13.78 -8.34
C TRP A 10 0.70 -14.01 -9.18
N LEU A 11 1.83 -14.33 -8.54
CA LEU A 11 3.07 -14.61 -9.25
C LEU A 11 2.85 -15.67 -10.34
N GLY A 12 3.35 -15.39 -11.54
CA GLY A 12 3.21 -16.28 -12.70
C GLY A 12 1.87 -16.18 -13.45
N CYS A 13 0.89 -15.40 -12.96
CA CYS A 13 -0.28 -15.08 -13.77
C CYS A 13 0.15 -14.34 -15.03
N LYS A 14 -0.37 -14.75 -16.21
CA LYS A 14 0.11 -14.25 -17.49
C LYS A 14 -0.99 -14.20 -18.56
N GLU A 15 -0.73 -13.44 -19.62
CA GLU A 15 -1.68 -13.30 -20.73
C GLU A 15 -1.84 -14.58 -21.52
N SER A 16 -0.73 -15.31 -21.77
CA SER A 16 -0.71 -16.46 -22.65
C SER A 16 -1.62 -17.62 -22.22
N ASP A 17 -1.97 -17.72 -20.95
CA ASP A 17 -2.92 -18.70 -20.42
C ASP A 17 -4.22 -18.06 -19.90
N GLY A 18 -4.34 -16.73 -20.00
CA GLY A 18 -5.49 -15.98 -19.54
C GLY A 18 -5.59 -15.81 -18.02
N SER A 19 -4.62 -16.28 -17.25
CA SER A 19 -4.66 -16.20 -15.78
C SER A 19 -4.55 -14.77 -15.24
N HIS A 20 -4.05 -13.80 -16.03
CA HIS A 20 -4.05 -12.38 -15.69
C HIS A 20 -5.46 -11.78 -15.57
N LYS A 21 -6.47 -12.35 -16.24
CA LYS A 21 -7.85 -11.83 -16.28
C LYS A 21 -8.44 -11.63 -14.89
N LYS A 22 -8.17 -12.54 -13.96
CA LYS A 22 -8.65 -12.42 -12.57
C LYS A 22 -8.15 -11.16 -11.84
N ILE A 23 -7.00 -10.61 -12.25
CA ILE A 23 -6.44 -9.37 -11.71
C ILE A 23 -7.27 -8.19 -12.23
N ILE A 24 -7.53 -8.17 -13.53
CA ILE A 24 -8.35 -7.15 -14.19
C ILE A 24 -9.79 -7.21 -13.68
N ASP A 25 -10.35 -8.40 -13.52
CA ASP A 25 -11.70 -8.59 -12.96
C ASP A 25 -11.81 -8.07 -11.52
N THR A 26 -10.77 -8.29 -10.70
CA THR A 26 -10.69 -7.74 -9.34
C THR A 26 -10.76 -6.21 -9.35
N TYR A 27 -10.05 -5.56 -10.25
CA TYR A 27 -10.09 -4.11 -10.42
C TYR A 27 -11.47 -3.65 -10.90
N ASN A 28 -11.99 -4.26 -11.95
CA ASN A 28 -13.25 -3.87 -12.58
C ASN A 28 -14.49 -4.09 -11.70
N ALA A 29 -14.42 -5.05 -10.78
CA ALA A 29 -15.49 -5.30 -9.81
C ALA A 29 -15.60 -4.20 -8.73
N CYS A 30 -14.55 -3.46 -8.47
CA CYS A 30 -14.52 -2.41 -7.46
C CYS A 30 -15.12 -1.09 -8.01
N LYS A 31 -16.35 -0.81 -7.67
CA LYS A 31 -17.08 0.37 -8.17
C LYS A 31 -17.04 1.54 -7.15
N PRO A 32 -17.23 2.80 -7.61
CA PRO A 32 -17.23 3.23 -9.02
C PRO A 32 -15.84 3.10 -9.66
N LEU A 33 -15.79 2.88 -10.98
CA LEU A 33 -14.50 2.81 -11.68
C LEU A 33 -13.88 4.19 -11.82
N PRO A 34 -12.57 4.33 -11.61
CA PRO A 34 -11.85 5.56 -11.92
C PRO A 34 -12.11 5.97 -13.38
N ARG A 35 -12.41 7.25 -13.57
CA ARG A 35 -12.71 7.83 -14.89
C ARG A 35 -13.77 7.05 -15.70
N SER A 36 -14.63 6.25 -15.01
CA SER A 36 -15.66 5.38 -15.61
C SER A 36 -15.11 4.36 -16.63
N TYR A 37 -13.80 4.05 -16.56
CA TYR A 37 -13.14 3.17 -17.51
C TYR A 37 -13.01 1.74 -16.97
N ALA A 38 -13.60 0.77 -17.69
CA ALA A 38 -13.37 -0.65 -17.43
C ALA A 38 -12.15 -1.14 -18.23
N VAL A 39 -11.17 -1.65 -17.54
CA VAL A 39 -9.94 -2.17 -18.14
C VAL A 39 -10.23 -3.42 -18.96
N LYS A 40 -9.76 -3.46 -20.20
CA LYS A 40 -9.87 -4.61 -21.08
C LYS A 40 -8.74 -5.59 -20.82
N TYR A 41 -8.94 -6.87 -21.15
CA TYR A 41 -7.89 -7.89 -21.01
C TYR A 41 -6.67 -7.68 -21.92
N THR A 42 -6.81 -6.81 -22.93
CA THR A 42 -5.76 -6.44 -23.87
C THR A 42 -5.06 -5.13 -23.54
N ASP A 43 -5.50 -4.42 -22.51
CA ASP A 43 -4.86 -3.19 -22.07
C ASP A 43 -3.59 -3.50 -21.27
N ALA A 44 -2.68 -2.51 -21.16
CA ALA A 44 -1.60 -2.58 -20.19
C ALA A 44 -2.17 -2.62 -18.76
N TRP A 45 -1.73 -3.58 -17.96
CA TRP A 45 -2.34 -3.85 -16.66
C TRP A 45 -1.37 -3.76 -15.46
N CYS A 46 -0.24 -3.07 -15.60
CA CYS A 46 0.69 -2.86 -14.50
C CYS A 46 0.08 -2.03 -13.35
N ALA A 47 -0.53 -0.87 -13.65
CA ALA A 47 -1.20 -0.06 -12.66
C ALA A 47 -2.50 -0.72 -12.15
N THR A 48 -3.19 -1.46 -13.02
CA THR A 48 -4.34 -2.29 -12.65
C THR A 48 -3.95 -3.36 -11.63
N PHE A 49 -2.79 -4.01 -11.80
CA PHE A 49 -2.26 -4.98 -10.83
C PHE A 49 -2.02 -4.34 -9.46
N ALA A 50 -1.32 -3.20 -9.41
CA ALA A 50 -1.05 -2.50 -8.15
C ALA A 50 -2.35 -2.09 -7.44
N SER A 51 -3.31 -1.57 -8.19
CA SER A 51 -4.65 -1.22 -7.70
C SER A 51 -5.43 -2.44 -7.21
N ALA A 52 -5.42 -3.54 -7.96
CA ALA A 52 -6.12 -4.78 -7.60
C ALA A 52 -5.56 -5.40 -6.32
N VAL A 53 -4.24 -5.29 -6.09
CA VAL A 53 -3.61 -5.69 -4.81
C VAL A 53 -4.14 -4.82 -3.66
N GLY A 54 -4.22 -3.50 -3.85
CA GLY A 54 -4.80 -2.57 -2.86
C GLY A 54 -6.26 -2.88 -2.54
N ILE A 55 -7.07 -3.17 -3.57
CA ILE A 55 -8.48 -3.59 -3.44
C ILE A 55 -8.59 -4.87 -2.62
N LYS A 56 -7.84 -5.90 -2.99
CA LYS A 56 -7.87 -7.20 -2.30
C LYS A 56 -7.35 -7.11 -0.87
N ALA A 57 -6.45 -6.18 -0.59
CA ALA A 57 -5.98 -5.89 0.76
C ALA A 57 -7.00 -5.13 1.62
N GLY A 58 -8.02 -4.50 0.99
CA GLY A 58 -8.97 -3.62 1.67
C GLY A 58 -8.36 -2.26 2.03
N LEU A 59 -7.41 -1.75 1.23
CA LEU A 59 -6.59 -0.57 1.53
C LEU A 59 -6.76 0.56 0.50
N THR A 60 -7.92 0.63 -0.17
CA THR A 60 -8.20 1.62 -1.22
C THR A 60 -8.25 3.06 -0.72
N ASP A 61 -8.29 3.27 0.56
CA ASP A 61 -8.24 4.59 1.22
C ASP A 61 -6.81 5.10 1.48
N ILE A 62 -5.81 4.22 1.42
CA ILE A 62 -4.39 4.58 1.56
C ILE A 62 -3.53 4.19 0.35
N ILE A 63 -4.05 3.39 -0.57
CA ILE A 63 -3.42 3.01 -1.83
C ILE A 63 -4.25 3.58 -2.97
N PRO A 64 -3.67 4.37 -3.88
CA PRO A 64 -4.38 4.87 -5.05
C PRO A 64 -5.01 3.74 -5.86
N ARG A 65 -6.16 4.00 -6.43
CA ARG A 65 -6.86 3.07 -7.31
C ARG A 65 -7.00 3.67 -8.70
N GLU A 66 -6.16 3.22 -9.62
CA GLU A 66 -6.08 3.73 -10.98
C GLU A 66 -5.47 2.69 -11.93
N CYS A 67 -5.78 2.75 -13.22
CA CYS A 67 -5.21 1.90 -14.26
C CYS A 67 -4.17 2.63 -15.14
N SER A 68 -3.85 3.88 -14.84
CA SER A 68 -2.83 4.69 -15.50
C SER A 68 -1.73 5.04 -14.49
N CYS A 69 -0.46 4.79 -14.83
CA CYS A 69 0.67 5.11 -13.97
C CYS A 69 0.75 6.61 -13.65
N ASN A 70 0.51 7.48 -14.64
CA ASN A 70 0.53 8.93 -14.43
C ASN A 70 -0.61 9.39 -13.52
N GLN A 71 -1.82 8.84 -13.68
CA GLN A 71 -2.93 9.16 -12.78
C GLN A 71 -2.71 8.60 -11.38
N PHE A 72 -2.01 7.46 -11.26
CA PHE A 72 -1.60 6.90 -9.99
C PHE A 72 -0.69 7.87 -9.22
N ILE A 73 0.27 8.52 -9.92
CA ILE A 73 1.13 9.59 -9.35
C ILE A 73 0.28 10.77 -8.88
N GLN A 74 -0.67 11.25 -9.71
CA GLN A 74 -1.51 12.40 -9.34
C GLN A 74 -2.32 12.11 -8.07
N LEU A 75 -2.91 10.92 -7.96
CA LEU A 75 -3.62 10.51 -6.76
C LEU A 75 -2.68 10.40 -5.55
N ALA A 76 -1.49 9.84 -5.72
CA ALA A 76 -0.49 9.73 -4.65
C ALA A 76 -0.02 11.11 -4.16
N LYS A 77 0.17 12.07 -5.07
CA LYS A 77 0.47 13.49 -4.74
C LYS A 77 -0.68 14.10 -3.93
N HIS A 78 -1.91 13.93 -4.38
CA HIS A 78 -3.10 14.43 -3.68
C HIS A 78 -3.25 13.83 -2.27
N MET A 79 -2.92 12.55 -2.10
CA MET A 79 -2.95 11.84 -0.82
C MET A 79 -1.75 12.18 0.10
N GLY A 80 -0.76 12.94 -0.38
CA GLY A 80 0.45 13.27 0.36
C GLY A 80 1.33 12.05 0.67
N ILE A 81 1.41 11.10 -0.27
CA ILE A 81 2.17 9.85 -0.16
C ILE A 81 3.11 9.62 -1.36
N TRP A 82 3.38 10.65 -2.16
CA TRP A 82 4.32 10.60 -3.27
C TRP A 82 5.70 11.08 -2.83
N VAL A 83 6.73 10.30 -3.14
CA VAL A 83 8.15 10.63 -2.90
C VAL A 83 8.85 10.71 -4.26
N GLU A 84 9.30 11.91 -4.58
CA GLU A 84 10.00 12.23 -5.83
C GLU A 84 11.51 12.30 -5.54
N ASN A 85 12.12 11.13 -5.28
CA ASN A 85 13.53 11.02 -4.92
C ASN A 85 14.03 9.59 -5.21
N ASP A 86 14.93 9.43 -6.17
CA ASP A 86 15.51 8.14 -6.57
C ASP A 86 16.31 7.48 -5.44
N ALA A 87 16.97 8.30 -4.61
CA ALA A 87 17.77 7.83 -3.48
C ALA A 87 16.93 7.40 -2.27
N TYR A 88 15.59 7.53 -2.34
CA TYR A 88 14.71 7.00 -1.31
C TYR A 88 14.88 5.49 -1.21
N THR A 89 15.06 4.98 0.02
CA THR A 89 15.10 3.54 0.29
C THR A 89 13.70 3.07 0.66
N PRO A 90 12.99 2.39 -0.25
CA PRO A 90 11.60 2.02 -0.02
C PRO A 90 11.46 0.86 0.98
N SER A 91 10.27 0.75 1.53
CA SER A 91 9.85 -0.33 2.41
C SER A 91 8.98 -1.36 1.68
N ALA A 92 8.91 -2.57 2.23
CA ALA A 92 8.02 -3.61 1.69
C ALA A 92 6.55 -3.18 1.69
N GLY A 93 5.96 -3.12 0.51
CA GLY A 93 4.60 -2.63 0.27
C GLY A 93 4.55 -1.22 -0.35
N ASP A 94 5.62 -0.46 -0.35
CA ASP A 94 5.71 0.75 -1.16
C ASP A 94 5.59 0.38 -2.64
N MET A 95 5.25 1.35 -3.47
CA MET A 95 5.17 1.16 -4.91
C MET A 95 6.24 2.01 -5.59
N ILE A 96 6.90 1.44 -6.57
CA ILE A 96 7.91 2.13 -7.39
C ILE A 96 7.32 2.35 -8.78
N LEU A 97 7.50 3.56 -9.31
CA LEU A 97 7.14 3.90 -10.68
C LEU A 97 8.39 4.15 -11.51
N TYR A 98 8.29 3.81 -12.77
CA TYR A 98 9.39 3.88 -13.72
C TYR A 98 9.06 4.82 -14.87
N ASP A 99 10.09 5.50 -15.36
CA ASP A 99 10.13 6.19 -16.63
C ASP A 99 11.25 5.56 -17.47
N TRP A 100 10.90 4.86 -18.55
CA TRP A 100 11.89 4.15 -19.36
C TRP A 100 12.69 5.08 -20.26
N ASP A 101 12.23 6.32 -20.46
CA ASP A 101 12.93 7.35 -21.21
C ASP A 101 14.00 8.06 -20.36
N ASP A 102 13.88 7.97 -19.03
CA ASP A 102 14.88 8.48 -18.09
C ASP A 102 16.09 7.54 -18.07
N ASN A 103 17.25 8.05 -18.44
CA ASN A 103 18.51 7.31 -18.36
C ASN A 103 19.52 7.93 -17.37
N GLY A 104 19.07 8.92 -16.60
CA GLY A 104 19.81 9.56 -15.54
C GLY A 104 19.60 8.92 -14.17
N VAL A 105 20.22 9.54 -13.17
CA VAL A 105 20.00 9.34 -11.74
C VAL A 105 19.62 10.70 -11.17
N GLY A 106 18.55 10.77 -10.39
CA GLY A 106 18.09 12.02 -9.79
C GLY A 106 17.24 12.90 -10.72
N ASP A 107 16.87 12.40 -11.90
CA ASP A 107 15.86 13.02 -12.75
C ASP A 107 14.48 12.45 -12.41
N ASN A 108 13.69 13.24 -11.68
CA ASN A 108 12.36 12.84 -11.21
C ASN A 108 11.25 13.50 -12.05
N THR A 109 11.49 13.69 -13.33
CA THR A 109 10.53 14.27 -14.28
C THR A 109 10.01 13.21 -15.25
N GLY A 110 9.17 13.61 -16.20
CA GLY A 110 8.65 12.73 -17.23
C GLY A 110 7.39 11.96 -16.85
N SER A 111 6.98 11.11 -17.77
CA SER A 111 5.80 10.27 -17.66
C SER A 111 6.15 8.89 -17.11
N ALA A 112 5.35 8.39 -16.20
CA ALA A 112 5.56 7.03 -15.72
C ALA A 112 4.98 6.02 -16.71
N ASP A 113 5.81 5.04 -17.10
CA ASP A 113 5.47 3.97 -18.03
C ASP A 113 5.05 2.69 -17.34
N HIS A 114 5.52 2.48 -16.11
CA HIS A 114 5.34 1.22 -15.41
C HIS A 114 5.29 1.42 -13.89
N ILE A 115 4.77 0.42 -13.17
CA ILE A 115 4.66 0.40 -11.72
C ILE A 115 4.85 -1.02 -11.18
N GLY A 116 5.48 -1.12 -10.00
CA GLY A 116 5.59 -2.35 -9.26
C GLY A 116 5.42 -2.16 -7.76
N ILE A 117 5.33 -3.25 -7.03
CA ILE A 117 5.21 -3.27 -5.56
C ILE A 117 6.53 -3.75 -4.98
N VAL A 118 7.12 -2.98 -4.09
CA VAL A 118 8.37 -3.33 -3.41
C VAL A 118 8.15 -4.52 -2.48
N VAL A 119 8.94 -5.56 -2.68
CA VAL A 119 8.92 -6.78 -1.86
C VAL A 119 9.90 -6.67 -0.70
N SER A 120 11.10 -6.20 -0.99
CA SER A 120 12.18 -6.02 0.01
C SER A 120 13.27 -5.14 -0.54
N VAL A 121 14.10 -4.60 0.36
CA VAL A 121 15.37 -3.97 0.03
C VAL A 121 16.46 -4.65 0.85
N SER A 122 17.54 -5.04 0.20
CA SER A 122 18.70 -5.66 0.86
C SER A 122 19.97 -5.36 0.08
N GLY A 123 21.02 -4.97 0.76
CA GLY A 123 22.32 -4.67 0.15
C GLY A 123 22.25 -3.62 -0.97
N GLY A 124 21.37 -2.63 -0.83
CA GLY A 124 21.16 -1.60 -1.86
C GLY A 124 20.38 -2.07 -3.10
N VAL A 125 19.81 -3.29 -3.07
CA VAL A 125 18.98 -3.84 -4.15
C VAL A 125 17.51 -3.85 -3.72
N ILE A 126 16.66 -3.26 -4.55
CA ILE A 126 15.21 -3.27 -4.40
C ILE A 126 14.67 -4.46 -5.19
N LYS A 127 14.01 -5.40 -4.51
CA LYS A 127 13.22 -6.45 -5.16
C LYS A 127 11.78 -6.01 -5.32
N VAL A 128 11.27 -6.06 -6.53
CA VAL A 128 9.92 -5.60 -6.90
C VAL A 128 9.14 -6.75 -7.52
N ILE A 129 7.82 -6.81 -7.26
CA ILE A 129 6.88 -7.66 -7.97
C ILE A 129 5.98 -6.77 -8.85
N GLU A 130 5.85 -7.10 -10.11
CA GLU A 130 5.22 -6.29 -11.14
C GLU A 130 4.15 -7.07 -11.89
N GLY A 131 3.02 -6.43 -12.15
CA GLY A 131 2.07 -6.92 -13.16
C GLY A 131 2.49 -6.47 -14.54
N ASN A 132 2.10 -7.21 -15.55
CA ASN A 132 2.40 -6.93 -16.97
C ASN A 132 3.91 -6.79 -17.28
N LYS A 133 4.76 -7.40 -16.48
CA LYS A 133 6.18 -7.54 -16.80
C LYS A 133 6.34 -8.67 -17.83
N SER A 134 6.63 -8.30 -19.08
CA SER A 134 6.62 -9.27 -20.18
C SER A 134 5.33 -10.10 -20.22
N ASN A 135 4.20 -9.42 -20.12
CA ASN A 135 2.84 -9.99 -20.12
C ASN A 135 2.53 -10.97 -18.99
N ALA A 136 3.26 -10.87 -17.87
CA ALA A 136 3.07 -11.72 -16.69
C ALA A 136 3.26 -10.95 -15.38
N VAL A 137 2.90 -11.58 -14.25
CA VAL A 137 3.35 -11.14 -12.93
C VAL A 137 4.73 -11.74 -12.66
N GLY A 138 5.71 -10.89 -12.45
CA GLY A 138 7.11 -11.32 -12.28
C GLY A 138 7.91 -10.39 -11.37
N TYR A 139 9.13 -10.83 -11.04
CA TYR A 139 10.05 -10.05 -10.24
C TYR A 139 11.01 -9.22 -11.10
N ARG A 140 11.41 -8.08 -10.54
CA ARG A 140 12.52 -7.24 -11.00
C ARG A 140 13.40 -6.91 -9.81
N ASP A 141 14.71 -6.91 -10.04
CA ASP A 141 15.69 -6.35 -9.10
C ASP A 141 16.31 -5.09 -9.73
N LEU A 142 16.48 -4.04 -8.93
CA LEU A 142 17.16 -2.80 -9.33
C LEU A 142 17.88 -2.18 -8.14
N ALA A 143 18.89 -1.35 -8.41
CA ALA A 143 19.62 -0.65 -7.36
C ALA A 143 18.78 0.49 -6.77
N VAL A 144 18.91 0.76 -5.47
CA VAL A 144 18.51 2.04 -4.88
C VAL A 144 19.26 3.15 -5.61
N ASN A 145 18.61 4.27 -5.87
CA ASN A 145 19.15 5.35 -6.68
C ASN A 145 19.58 4.91 -8.10
N GLY A 146 18.91 3.89 -8.64
CA GLY A 146 19.17 3.36 -9.98
C GLY A 146 18.49 4.17 -11.07
N LYS A 147 18.79 3.81 -12.33
CA LYS A 147 18.14 4.40 -13.51
C LYS A 147 16.66 4.06 -13.56
N TYR A 148 15.91 4.87 -14.29
CA TYR A 148 14.48 4.69 -14.60
C TYR A 148 13.53 4.83 -13.42
N ILE A 149 14.00 5.22 -12.24
CA ILE A 149 13.14 5.46 -11.09
C ILE A 149 12.44 6.82 -11.28
N ARG A 150 11.11 6.79 -11.45
CA ARG A 150 10.29 8.00 -11.53
C ARG A 150 9.90 8.51 -10.13
N GLY A 151 9.83 7.64 -9.17
CA GLY A 151 9.50 7.93 -7.78
C GLY A 151 8.74 6.82 -7.10
N PHE A 152 8.27 7.11 -5.88
CA PHE A 152 7.64 6.10 -5.01
C PHE A 152 6.31 6.57 -4.46
N VAL A 153 5.40 5.61 -4.27
CA VAL A 153 4.20 5.80 -3.47
C VAL A 153 4.39 5.08 -2.15
N THR A 154 4.20 5.81 -1.05
CA THR A 154 4.44 5.34 0.33
C THR A 154 3.14 5.33 1.13
N PRO A 155 2.31 4.27 1.00
CA PRO A 155 1.03 4.21 1.69
C PRO A 155 1.19 4.26 3.21
N LYS A 156 0.31 4.97 3.89
CA LYS A 156 0.37 5.16 5.36
C LYS A 156 -0.15 3.92 6.09
N TYR A 157 0.55 2.81 5.99
CA TYR A 157 0.15 1.53 6.61
C TYR A 157 -0.01 1.60 8.12
N SER A 158 0.75 2.46 8.81
CA SER A 158 0.62 2.66 10.26
C SER A 158 -0.78 3.13 10.66
N SER A 159 -1.49 3.86 9.80
CA SER A 159 -2.87 4.28 10.04
C SER A 159 -3.87 3.12 10.05
N LYS A 160 -3.47 1.95 9.50
CA LYS A 160 -4.27 0.72 9.40
C LYS A 160 -3.76 -0.39 10.31
N ALA A 161 -2.64 -0.18 11.00
CA ALA A 161 -2.19 -1.10 12.01
C ALA A 161 -3.23 -1.14 13.15
N THR A 162 -4.15 -2.11 13.08
CA THR A 162 -4.86 -2.53 14.28
C THR A 162 -3.79 -2.98 15.26
N LYS A 163 -3.91 -2.58 16.52
CA LYS A 163 -3.11 -3.11 17.62
C LYS A 163 -3.48 -4.58 17.85
N GLU A 164 -3.29 -5.43 16.86
CA GLU A 164 -3.28 -6.88 17.02
C GLU A 164 -1.93 -7.22 17.65
N GLY A 165 -1.96 -7.46 18.94
CA GLY A 165 -0.77 -7.87 19.70
C GLY A 165 -0.61 -7.23 21.06
N ALA A 166 -1.51 -6.36 21.50
CA ALA A 166 -1.62 -6.17 22.94
C ALA A 166 -2.06 -7.52 23.54
N PRO A 167 -1.30 -8.13 24.47
CA PRO A 167 -1.76 -9.33 25.14
C PRO A 167 -3.13 -9.01 25.74
N LYS A 168 -4.13 -9.80 25.37
CA LYS A 168 -5.43 -9.76 26.04
C LYS A 168 -5.14 -9.84 27.54
N PRO A 169 -5.54 -8.86 28.35
CA PRO A 169 -5.31 -8.98 29.77
C PRO A 169 -6.06 -10.22 30.24
N SER A 170 -5.33 -11.30 30.47
CA SER A 170 -5.80 -12.43 31.25
C SER A 170 -5.67 -11.99 32.70
N GLY A 171 -6.78 -11.59 33.27
CA GLY A 171 -6.75 -11.19 34.66
C GLY A 171 -8.08 -10.59 35.06
N ASN A 172 -8.90 -11.38 35.65
CA ASN A 172 -9.89 -10.97 36.62
C ASN A 172 -9.12 -10.27 37.77
N GLY A 173 -8.75 -9.02 37.55
CA GLY A 173 -8.13 -8.17 38.59
C GLY A 173 -9.09 -7.06 38.92
N GLY A 174 -10.07 -7.34 39.78
CA GLY A 174 -10.80 -6.32 40.53
C GLY A 174 -9.82 -5.63 41.47
N GLY A 175 -8.97 -4.74 40.96
CA GLY A 175 -8.19 -3.83 41.79
C GLY A 175 -9.04 -2.63 42.10
N SER A 176 -9.29 -2.36 43.37
CA SER A 176 -9.82 -1.06 43.80
C SER A 176 -8.67 -0.05 43.79
N TYR A 177 -8.84 1.02 43.05
CA TYR A 177 -7.92 2.15 42.99
C TYR A 177 -8.44 3.25 43.90
N ASN A 178 -7.55 3.94 44.62
CA ASN A 178 -7.89 5.09 45.43
C ASN A 178 -7.85 6.38 44.58
N ILE A 179 -8.59 7.40 45.01
CA ILE A 179 -8.52 8.72 44.38
C ILE A 179 -7.08 9.27 44.55
N GLY A 180 -6.40 9.46 43.41
CA GLY A 180 -5.01 9.94 43.34
C GLY A 180 -4.01 8.91 42.81
N ASP A 181 -4.40 7.67 42.59
CA ASP A 181 -3.53 6.67 41.98
C ASP A 181 -3.30 6.98 40.50
N ILE A 182 -2.05 6.97 40.08
CA ILE A 182 -1.68 7.09 38.64
C ILE A 182 -1.71 5.70 38.03
N VAL A 183 -2.69 5.49 37.16
CA VAL A 183 -2.79 4.24 36.39
C VAL A 183 -2.43 4.48 34.93
N ASN A 184 -1.46 3.74 34.43
CA ASN A 184 -1.13 3.73 33.00
C ASN A 184 -2.15 2.85 32.26
N PHE A 185 -3.00 3.50 31.46
CA PHE A 185 -4.02 2.81 30.67
C PHE A 185 -3.51 2.64 29.23
N THR A 186 -3.31 1.40 28.81
CA THR A 186 -3.03 1.05 27.41
C THR A 186 -4.26 0.37 26.82
N GLY A 187 -5.13 1.13 26.16
CA GLY A 187 -6.32 0.59 25.49
C GLY A 187 -7.35 1.67 25.13
N CYS A 188 -8.37 1.31 24.33
CA CYS A 188 -9.52 2.17 24.08
C CYS A 188 -10.53 2.07 25.23
N LEU A 189 -10.99 3.22 25.74
CA LEU A 189 -12.12 3.28 26.66
C LEU A 189 -13.43 3.08 25.88
N HIS A 190 -14.14 2.00 26.17
CA HIS A 190 -15.50 1.78 25.70
C HIS A 190 -16.50 2.14 26.82
N TYR A 191 -17.39 3.08 26.54
CA TYR A 191 -18.51 3.37 27.42
C TYR A 191 -19.64 2.38 27.12
N THR A 192 -20.03 1.61 28.11
CA THR A 192 -21.09 0.60 27.99
C THR A 192 -22.46 1.11 28.41
N SER A 193 -22.57 2.35 28.93
CA SER A 193 -23.85 2.96 29.24
C SER A 193 -23.82 4.48 29.15
N SER A 194 -24.96 5.05 28.77
CA SER A 194 -25.20 6.50 28.68
C SER A 194 -25.36 7.22 30.02
N THR A 195 -25.21 6.49 31.14
CA THR A 195 -25.43 7.01 32.50
C THR A 195 -24.15 7.16 33.33
N ALA A 196 -22.97 6.99 32.71
CA ALA A 196 -21.72 7.24 33.40
C ALA A 196 -21.49 8.75 33.55
N SER A 197 -21.82 9.32 34.72
CA SER A 197 -21.41 10.67 35.07
C SER A 197 -19.95 10.67 35.54
N GLY A 198 -19.03 10.74 34.63
CA GLY A 198 -17.60 10.87 34.90
C GLY A 198 -16.95 11.71 33.80
N VAL A 199 -16.20 12.74 34.18
CA VAL A 199 -15.41 13.53 33.25
C VAL A 199 -14.09 12.82 33.04
N ALA A 200 -13.91 12.19 31.87
CA ALA A 200 -12.62 11.66 31.48
C ALA A 200 -11.80 12.79 30.84
N TYR A 201 -10.70 13.17 31.44
CA TYR A 201 -9.71 14.05 30.83
C TYR A 201 -8.79 13.19 29.99
N GLY A 202 -8.88 13.33 28.67
CA GLY A 202 -7.95 12.69 27.73
C GLY A 202 -6.60 13.37 27.80
N CYS A 203 -5.55 12.62 28.15
CA CYS A 203 -4.18 13.06 27.92
C CYS A 203 -3.88 12.97 26.42
N LYS A 204 -3.51 14.11 25.81
CA LYS A 204 -2.85 14.12 24.51
C LYS A 204 -1.43 13.55 24.68
N ALA A 205 -1.11 12.52 23.93
CA ALA A 205 0.25 12.12 23.66
C ALA A 205 0.79 12.90 22.47
#